data_604416c9d5cd83fd7cc38596f65785c9
#
_entry.id   604416c9d5cd83fd7cc38596f65785c9
#
_cell.length_a   1.000
_cell.length_b   1.000
_cell.length_c   1.000
_cell.angle_alpha   90.00
_cell.angle_beta   90.00
_cell.angle_gamma   90.00
#
_symmetry.space_group_name_H-M   'P 1'
#
loop_
_entity.id
_entity.type
_entity.pdbx_description
1 polymer ?
#
loop_
_entity_poly.entity_id
_entity_poly.type
_entity_poly.pdbx_seq_one_letter_code
_entity_poly.pdbx_strand_id
1 'polypeptide(L)'
;MAARRYRVFVSHAGDDAWVAEQIAQGIESCGASAFLDRRDIAAGDNFKQRIHDEIPKCNELLALFTPWSRRRARVRHEIGMADILKKRIVCVFYQVTIADFQGDEDGLGPLDGLNIIGINTLETYFKALRRRTK
;
A
#
# COMPACT_ATOMS: atom_id res chain seq x y z
N MET A 1 -20.27 17.71 12.24
CA MET A 1 -19.51 16.45 12.16
C MET A 1 -18.41 16.57 11.15
N ALA A 2 -17.18 16.24 11.52
CA ALA A 2 -16.07 16.26 10.56
C ALA A 2 -16.28 15.17 9.51
N ALA A 3 -15.99 15.49 8.25
CA ALA A 3 -16.02 14.51 7.17
C ALA A 3 -14.96 13.42 7.45
N ARG A 4 -15.27 12.18 7.09
CA ARG A 4 -14.33 11.07 7.21
C ARG A 4 -13.15 11.34 6.28
N ARG A 5 -11.92 11.27 6.80
CA ARG A 5 -10.73 11.45 5.98
C ARG A 5 -10.57 10.31 4.98
N TYR A 6 -10.05 10.66 3.81
CA TYR A 6 -9.61 9.64 2.84
C TYR A 6 -8.46 8.85 3.48
N ARG A 7 -8.56 7.53 3.46
CA ARG A 7 -7.61 6.66 4.15
C ARG A 7 -6.89 5.75 3.16
N VAL A 8 -5.57 5.69 3.30
CA VAL A 8 -4.72 4.84 2.46
C VAL A 8 -4.03 3.81 3.36
N PHE A 9 -4.18 2.54 3.03
CA PHE A 9 -3.46 1.45 3.69
C PHE A 9 -2.13 1.28 2.97
N VAL A 10 -1.00 1.40 3.69
CA VAL A 10 0.33 1.25 3.12
C VAL A 10 0.86 -0.14 3.44
N SER A 11 0.83 -1.03 2.44
CA SER A 11 1.30 -2.41 2.55
C SER A 11 2.78 -2.47 2.19
N HIS A 12 3.61 -3.07 3.06
CA HIS A 12 5.05 -3.12 2.87
C HIS A 12 5.66 -4.28 3.66
N ALA A 13 6.90 -4.65 3.31
CA ALA A 13 7.68 -5.58 4.10
C ALA A 13 8.39 -4.83 5.23
N GLY A 14 8.72 -5.55 6.31
CA GLY A 14 9.40 -4.95 7.45
C GLY A 14 10.73 -4.29 7.11
N ASP A 15 11.46 -4.87 6.16
CA ASP A 15 12.74 -4.32 5.72
C ASP A 15 12.59 -2.95 5.05
N ASP A 16 11.39 -2.62 4.59
CA ASP A 16 11.09 -1.39 3.88
C ASP A 16 10.39 -0.35 4.76
N ALA A 17 10.41 -0.55 6.06
CA ALA A 17 9.65 0.29 7.01
C ALA A 17 9.98 1.77 6.88
N TRP A 18 11.25 2.11 6.70
CA TRP A 18 11.64 3.52 6.58
C TRP A 18 11.05 4.17 5.33
N VAL A 19 11.15 3.49 4.20
CA VAL A 19 10.59 4.00 2.93
C VAL A 19 9.07 4.12 3.03
N ALA A 20 8.42 3.11 3.59
CA ALA A 20 6.97 3.13 3.79
C ALA A 20 6.54 4.29 4.69
N GLU A 21 7.32 4.60 5.73
CA GLU A 21 7.05 5.74 6.61
C GLU A 21 7.14 7.06 5.84
N GLN A 22 8.13 7.20 4.96
CA GLN A 22 8.26 8.41 4.13
C GLN A 22 7.05 8.57 3.21
N ILE A 23 6.60 7.47 2.61
CA ILE A 23 5.40 7.49 1.76
C ILE A 23 4.18 7.88 2.60
N ALA A 24 4.04 7.32 3.79
CA ALA A 24 2.92 7.62 4.68
C ALA A 24 2.90 9.11 5.05
N GLN A 25 4.05 9.69 5.35
CA GLN A 25 4.15 11.13 5.64
C GLN A 25 3.73 11.97 4.44
N GLY A 26 4.11 11.57 3.23
CA GLY A 26 3.67 12.23 2.01
C GLY A 26 2.15 12.17 1.82
N ILE A 27 1.56 11.02 2.11
CA ILE A 27 0.11 10.83 2.06
C ILE A 27 -0.57 11.77 3.06
N GLU A 28 -0.06 11.82 4.27
CA GLU A 28 -0.62 12.68 5.33
C GLU A 28 -0.52 14.16 4.97
N SER A 29 0.57 14.56 4.32
CA SER A 29 0.73 15.92 3.82
C SER A 29 -0.28 16.30 2.74
N CYS A 30 -0.89 15.32 2.10
CA CYS A 30 -1.92 15.54 1.09
C CYS A 30 -3.32 15.72 1.69
N GLY A 31 -3.46 15.61 3.00
CA GLY A 31 -4.74 15.70 3.68
C GLY A 31 -5.44 14.38 3.89
N ALA A 32 -4.81 13.26 3.50
CA ALA A 32 -5.32 11.93 3.75
C ALA A 32 -4.77 11.37 5.04
N SER A 33 -5.32 10.26 5.49
CA SER A 33 -4.79 9.50 6.61
C SER A 33 -4.10 8.26 6.07
N ALA A 34 -2.96 7.88 6.64
CA ALA A 34 -2.21 6.69 6.23
C ALA A 34 -2.22 5.69 7.38
N PHE A 35 -2.54 4.43 7.06
CA PHE A 35 -2.40 3.33 8.01
C PHE A 35 -1.13 2.56 7.65
N LEU A 36 -0.24 2.42 8.62
CA LEU A 36 1.02 1.72 8.48
C LEU A 36 1.10 0.69 9.59
N ASP A 37 1.06 -0.60 9.27
CA ASP A 37 0.82 -1.66 10.24
C ASP A 37 1.75 -1.63 11.45
N ARG A 38 3.04 -1.41 11.23
CA ARG A 38 4.01 -1.41 12.35
C ARG A 38 3.94 -0.16 13.22
N ARG A 39 3.46 0.96 12.64
CA ARG A 39 3.34 2.21 13.37
C ARG A 39 2.04 2.27 14.17
N ASP A 40 0.96 1.78 13.55
CA ASP A 40 -0.40 2.05 14.02
C ASP A 40 -1.03 0.89 14.78
N ILE A 41 -0.37 -0.27 14.84
CA ILE A 41 -0.85 -1.42 15.60
C ILE A 41 -0.10 -1.47 16.94
N ALA A 42 -0.87 -1.42 18.03
CA ALA A 42 -0.30 -1.42 19.38
C ALA A 42 0.27 -2.79 19.75
N ALA A 43 1.30 -2.77 20.60
CA ALA A 43 1.84 -4.00 21.14
C ALA A 43 0.75 -4.75 21.92
N GLY A 44 0.63 -6.05 21.69
CA GLY A 44 -0.39 -6.87 22.31
C GLY A 44 -1.66 -7.04 21.49
N ASP A 45 -1.86 -6.22 20.46
CA ASP A 45 -2.99 -6.39 19.54
C ASP A 45 -2.78 -7.65 18.69
N ASN A 46 -3.89 -8.25 18.26
CA ASN A 46 -3.83 -9.31 17.27
C ASN A 46 -3.50 -8.69 15.91
N PHE A 47 -2.26 -8.81 15.49
CA PHE A 47 -1.71 -8.16 14.30
C PHE A 47 -2.50 -8.52 13.04
N LYS A 48 -2.76 -9.81 12.83
CA LYS A 48 -3.45 -10.30 11.65
C LYS A 48 -4.89 -9.79 11.61
N GLN A 49 -5.59 -9.86 12.73
CA GLN A 49 -6.97 -9.40 12.84
C GLN A 49 -7.06 -7.88 12.61
N ARG A 50 -6.10 -7.14 13.15
CA ARG A 50 -6.07 -5.67 13.01
C ARG A 50 -5.94 -5.26 11.54
N ILE A 51 -5.09 -5.97 10.78
CA ILE A 51 -4.95 -5.72 9.34
C ILE A 51 -6.25 -6.04 8.60
N HIS A 52 -6.87 -7.18 8.90
CA HIS A 52 -8.14 -7.57 8.29
C HIS A 52 -9.25 -6.56 8.57
N ASP A 53 -9.25 -5.97 9.76
CA ASP A 53 -10.26 -4.97 10.14
C ASP A 53 -9.99 -3.62 9.48
N GLU A 54 -8.73 -3.29 9.23
CA GLU A 54 -8.35 -1.96 8.72
C GLU A 54 -8.56 -1.82 7.21
N ILE A 55 -8.26 -2.87 6.43
CA ILE A 55 -8.37 -2.77 4.96
C ILE A 55 -9.78 -2.36 4.53
N PRO A 56 -10.86 -2.92 5.07
CA PRO A 56 -12.21 -2.49 4.68
C PRO A 56 -12.50 -1.03 4.97
N LYS A 57 -11.83 -0.44 5.96
CA LYS A 57 -12.03 0.96 6.35
C LYS A 57 -11.26 1.93 5.46
N CYS A 58 -10.31 1.44 4.68
CA CYS A 58 -9.50 2.28 3.82
C CYS A 58 -10.19 2.49 2.48
N ASN A 59 -9.92 3.65 1.85
CA ASN A 59 -10.41 3.96 0.51
C ASN A 59 -9.49 3.39 -0.56
N GLU A 60 -8.23 3.19 -0.21
CA GLU A 60 -7.18 2.87 -1.16
C GLU A 60 -6.09 2.05 -0.48
N LEU A 61 -5.47 1.14 -1.21
CA LEU A 61 -4.29 0.41 -0.75
C LEU A 61 -3.12 0.77 -1.64
N LEU A 62 -2.02 1.19 -1.02
CA LEU A 62 -0.75 1.41 -1.70
C LEU A 62 0.19 0.30 -1.28
N ALA A 63 0.67 -0.49 -2.24
CA ALA A 63 1.59 -1.60 -1.99
C ALA A 63 2.98 -1.23 -2.47
N LEU A 64 3.96 -1.29 -1.57
CA LEU A 64 5.36 -1.02 -1.88
C LEU A 64 6.08 -2.33 -2.18
N PHE A 65 6.62 -2.44 -3.39
CA PHE A 65 7.42 -3.58 -3.81
C PHE A 65 8.88 -3.19 -4.00
N THR A 66 9.75 -3.95 -3.36
CA THR A 66 11.21 -3.79 -3.40
C THR A 66 11.83 -5.17 -3.61
N PRO A 67 13.16 -5.27 -3.80
CA PRO A 67 13.81 -6.59 -3.85
C PRO A 67 13.54 -7.44 -2.61
N TRP A 68 13.28 -6.82 -1.45
CA TRP A 68 13.01 -7.54 -0.22
C TRP A 68 11.54 -7.98 -0.10
N SER A 69 10.62 -7.23 -0.67
CA SER A 69 9.18 -7.50 -0.49
C SER A 69 8.52 -8.24 -1.64
N ARG A 70 9.13 -8.29 -2.82
CA ARG A 70 8.45 -8.83 -4.00
C ARG A 70 8.00 -10.28 -3.85
N ARG A 71 8.66 -11.05 -2.98
CA ARG A 71 8.29 -12.46 -2.71
C ARG A 71 7.54 -12.64 -1.40
N ARG A 72 7.22 -11.55 -0.69
CA ARG A 72 6.49 -11.64 0.57
C ARG A 72 5.00 -11.86 0.30
N ALA A 73 4.51 -13.02 0.70
CA ALA A 73 3.11 -13.40 0.50
C ALA A 73 2.15 -12.41 1.17
N ARG A 74 2.55 -11.81 2.29
CA ARG A 74 1.68 -10.91 3.04
C ARG A 74 1.24 -9.71 2.21
N VAL A 75 2.16 -9.06 1.47
CA VAL A 75 1.83 -7.90 0.65
C VAL A 75 0.83 -8.29 -0.44
N ARG A 76 1.08 -9.43 -1.10
CA ARG A 76 0.17 -9.94 -2.13
C ARG A 76 -1.19 -10.31 -1.57
N HIS A 77 -1.21 -10.86 -0.36
CA HIS A 77 -2.45 -11.21 0.31
C HIS A 77 -3.30 -9.97 0.59
N GLU A 78 -2.67 -8.90 1.05
CA GLU A 78 -3.35 -7.64 1.32
C GLU A 78 -3.90 -7.01 0.04
N ILE A 79 -3.15 -7.10 -1.06
CA ILE A 79 -3.64 -6.66 -2.37
C ILE A 79 -4.88 -7.47 -2.77
N GLY A 80 -4.84 -8.79 -2.58
CA GLY A 80 -5.97 -9.65 -2.89
C GLY A 80 -7.22 -9.27 -2.11
N MET A 81 -7.07 -8.96 -0.82
CA MET A 81 -8.18 -8.50 0.00
C MET A 81 -8.77 -7.19 -0.53
N ALA A 82 -7.92 -6.23 -0.85
CA ALA A 82 -8.34 -4.94 -1.38
C ALA A 82 -9.05 -5.10 -2.74
N ASP A 83 -8.56 -6.02 -3.57
CA ASP A 83 -9.17 -6.30 -4.87
C ASP A 83 -10.58 -6.88 -4.72
N ILE A 84 -10.75 -7.85 -3.82
CA ILE A 84 -12.07 -8.42 -3.54
C ILE A 84 -13.04 -7.35 -3.07
N LEU A 85 -12.56 -6.40 -2.26
CA LEU A 85 -13.37 -5.32 -1.73
C LEU A 85 -13.51 -4.14 -2.71
N LYS A 86 -12.94 -4.26 -3.91
CA LYS A 86 -13.01 -3.26 -4.98
C LYS A 86 -12.43 -1.91 -4.54
N LYS A 87 -11.38 -1.94 -3.73
CA LYS A 87 -10.65 -0.73 -3.35
C LYS A 87 -9.72 -0.31 -4.49
N ARG A 88 -9.40 0.99 -4.53
CA ARG A 88 -8.35 1.48 -5.44
C ARG A 88 -7.02 0.90 -4.97
N ILE A 89 -6.22 0.39 -5.91
CA ILE A 89 -4.93 -0.22 -5.59
C ILE A 89 -3.86 0.44 -6.44
N VAL A 90 -2.80 0.91 -5.78
CA VAL A 90 -1.62 1.48 -6.44
C VAL A 90 -0.40 0.68 -5.99
N CYS A 91 0.39 0.19 -6.93
CA CYS A 91 1.63 -0.51 -6.65
C CYS A 91 2.80 0.42 -6.92
N VAL A 92 3.67 0.60 -5.93
CA VAL A 92 4.87 1.42 -6.06
C VAL A 92 6.08 0.49 -6.15
N PHE A 93 6.81 0.58 -7.25
CA PHE A 93 8.01 -0.21 -7.48
C PHE A 93 9.25 0.61 -7.13
N TYR A 94 10.08 0.05 -6.27
CA TYR A 94 11.38 0.61 -5.90
C TYR A 94 12.45 -0.43 -6.14
N GLN A 95 13.31 -0.23 -7.14
CA GLN A 95 14.37 -1.14 -7.54
C GLN A 95 13.89 -2.53 -7.96
N VAL A 96 12.66 -2.62 -8.42
CA VAL A 96 12.10 -3.83 -9.05
C VAL A 96 11.37 -3.40 -10.31
N THR A 97 11.23 -4.34 -11.24
CA THR A 97 10.51 -4.13 -12.50
C THR A 97 9.50 -5.26 -12.70
N ILE A 98 8.60 -5.08 -13.66
CA ILE A 98 7.65 -6.14 -14.02
C ILE A 98 8.39 -7.44 -14.37
N ALA A 99 9.54 -7.33 -15.05
CA ALA A 99 10.33 -8.50 -15.43
C ALA A 99 10.78 -9.33 -14.23
N ASP A 100 11.00 -8.69 -13.07
CA ASP A 100 11.39 -9.41 -11.85
C ASP A 100 10.32 -10.37 -11.37
N PHE A 101 9.05 -10.11 -11.68
CA PHE A 101 7.94 -10.96 -11.26
C PHE A 101 7.64 -12.08 -12.26
N GLN A 102 8.08 -11.97 -13.50
CA GLN A 102 7.77 -12.95 -14.55
C GLN A 102 8.38 -14.32 -14.28
N GLY A 103 9.50 -14.37 -13.55
CA GLY A 103 10.15 -15.62 -13.17
C GLY A 103 9.65 -16.20 -11.85
N ASP A 104 8.77 -15.52 -11.15
CA ASP A 104 8.26 -16.00 -9.88
C ASP A 104 7.16 -17.04 -10.12
N GLU A 105 7.04 -17.99 -9.17
CA GLU A 105 6.04 -19.07 -9.26
C GLU A 105 4.63 -18.51 -9.39
N ASP A 106 4.33 -17.45 -8.65
CA ASP A 106 3.01 -16.79 -8.67
C ASP A 106 2.88 -15.76 -9.79
N GLY A 107 3.96 -15.50 -10.53
CA GLY A 107 3.99 -14.50 -11.59
C GLY A 107 3.54 -13.14 -11.09
N LEU A 108 2.82 -12.40 -11.94
CA LEU A 108 2.24 -11.12 -11.55
C LEU A 108 0.98 -11.28 -10.71
N GLY A 109 0.31 -12.47 -10.80
CA GLY A 109 -0.85 -12.79 -9.99
C GLY A 109 -1.79 -11.61 -9.79
N PRO A 110 -2.02 -11.20 -8.52
CA PRO A 110 -2.95 -10.11 -8.23
C PRO A 110 -2.48 -8.73 -8.72
N LEU A 111 -1.25 -8.61 -9.24
CA LEU A 111 -0.76 -7.33 -9.77
C LEU A 111 -1.18 -7.09 -11.21
N ASP A 112 -1.65 -8.14 -11.91
CA ASP A 112 -2.04 -8.02 -13.31
C ASP A 112 -3.20 -7.02 -13.45
N GLY A 113 -3.04 -6.06 -14.34
CA GLY A 113 -4.05 -5.04 -14.57
C GLY A 113 -4.08 -3.89 -13.56
N LEU A 114 -3.21 -3.89 -12.58
CA LEU A 114 -3.17 -2.83 -11.57
C LEU A 114 -2.32 -1.64 -12.02
N ASN A 115 -2.55 -0.50 -11.39
CA ASN A 115 -1.77 0.70 -11.62
C ASN A 115 -0.42 0.57 -10.92
N ILE A 116 0.65 0.48 -11.71
CA ILE A 116 2.01 0.34 -11.20
C ILE A 116 2.78 1.60 -11.52
N ILE A 117 3.38 2.21 -10.50
CA ILE A 117 4.22 3.40 -10.65
C ILE A 117 5.60 3.16 -10.03
N GLY A 118 6.61 3.90 -10.49
CA GLY A 118 7.93 3.86 -9.87
C GLY A 118 8.02 4.83 -8.69
N ILE A 119 8.97 4.56 -7.80
CA ILE A 119 9.18 5.43 -6.63
C ILE A 119 9.45 6.88 -7.07
N ASN A 120 10.10 7.08 -8.21
CA ASN A 120 10.46 8.42 -8.70
C ASN A 120 9.25 9.19 -9.22
N THR A 121 8.10 8.56 -9.38
CA THR A 121 6.87 9.24 -9.83
C THR A 121 5.86 9.43 -8.70
N LEU A 122 6.29 9.24 -7.45
CA LEU A 122 5.41 9.44 -6.29
C LEU A 122 4.81 10.83 -6.23
N GLU A 123 5.54 11.85 -6.67
CA GLU A 123 5.02 13.22 -6.66
C GLU A 123 3.74 13.34 -7.49
N THR A 124 3.68 12.67 -8.64
CA THR A 124 2.48 12.62 -9.47
C THR A 124 1.32 11.95 -8.73
N TYR A 125 1.61 10.86 -8.02
CA TYR A 125 0.62 10.18 -7.19
C TYR A 125 0.09 11.12 -6.09
N PHE A 126 0.98 11.84 -5.40
CA PHE A 126 0.57 12.77 -4.34
C PHE A 126 -0.31 13.89 -4.89
N LYS A 127 -0.01 14.41 -6.07
CA LYS A 127 -0.86 15.43 -6.72
C LYS A 127 -2.26 14.91 -6.98
N ALA A 128 -2.38 13.69 -7.48
CA ALA A 128 -3.66 13.06 -7.71
C ALA A 128 -4.40 12.82 -6.40
N LEU A 129 -3.68 12.40 -5.35
CA LEU A 129 -4.26 12.16 -4.04
C LEU A 129 -4.83 13.45 -3.43
N ARG A 130 -4.11 14.57 -3.56
CA ARG A 130 -4.62 15.86 -3.10
C ARG A 130 -5.97 16.21 -3.71
N ARG A 131 -6.17 15.89 -4.98
CA ARG A 131 -7.44 16.11 -5.65
C ARG A 131 -8.55 15.25 -5.06
N ARG A 132 -8.24 14.00 -4.71
CA ARG A 132 -9.21 13.07 -4.15
C ARG A 132 -9.60 13.41 -2.71
N THR A 133 -8.75 14.15 -2.01
CA THR A 133 -8.97 14.49 -0.60
C THR A 133 -9.66 15.83 -0.39
N LYS A 134 -9.88 16.58 -1.46
CA LYS A 134 -10.58 17.86 -1.38
C LYS A 134 -12.07 17.67 -1.13
#